data_0df169ba5ffcc6e667f901f050f319df
#
_entry.id   0df169ba5ffcc6e667f901f050f319df
#
_cell.length_a   1.000
_cell.length_b   1.000
_cell.length_c   1.000
_cell.angle_alpha   90.00
_cell.angle_beta   90.00
_cell.angle_gamma   90.00
#
_symmetry.space_group_name_H-M   'P 1'
#
loop_
_entity.id
_entity.type
_entity.pdbx_description
1 polymer ?
#
loop_
_entity_poly.entity_id
_entity_poly.type
_entity_poly.pdbx_seq_one_letter_code
_entity_poly.pdbx_strand_id
1 'polypeptide(L)'
;SQVNTDRWITQSIEDKQNYVIVSQPEVFSIELWVTLIVNDSTLMESDWAYKKSGQILQIKKISGDTLYFKSSFRRAHSIESGPRLRIMNPRKYVGIENLYIERVDAVDAQTTNIYFSRAVNSWIIGVESYKTNYAHASFIYSSNMTLKGSYFHHSHSYGDGGRGYGIVLEFTSGECLVENNMFNNLRHSVLLQCGSNGNVISYNHSINPYWTEVIFLPSNSAGDIVLHGNYPYSNLIEGNSNQH
;
A
#
# COMPACT_ATOMS: atom_id res chain seq x y z
N SER A 1 15.69 20.53 12.01
CA SER A 1 15.58 20.61 10.55
C SER A 1 15.73 19.20 9.99
N GLN A 2 14.66 18.66 9.36
CA GLN A 2 14.81 17.44 8.58
C GLN A 2 15.79 17.73 7.45
N VAL A 3 16.90 17.03 7.43
CA VAL A 3 17.83 17.06 6.30
C VAL A 3 17.06 16.58 5.08
N ASN A 4 16.97 17.39 4.04
CA ASN A 4 16.33 17.00 2.79
C ASN A 4 17.13 15.86 2.17
N THR A 5 16.58 14.65 2.22
CA THR A 5 17.21 13.43 1.70
C THR A 5 16.83 13.15 0.25
N ASP A 6 16.05 14.03 -0.39
CA ASP A 6 15.61 13.86 -1.77
C ASP A 6 16.79 14.12 -2.73
N ARG A 7 16.97 13.25 -3.72
CA ARG A 7 17.97 13.37 -4.79
C ARG A 7 17.29 13.36 -6.13
N TRP A 8 17.54 14.39 -6.93
CA TRP A 8 16.90 14.60 -8.22
C TRP A 8 17.35 13.57 -9.25
N ILE A 9 16.40 13.03 -9.98
CA ILE A 9 16.59 12.26 -11.20
C ILE A 9 16.75 13.28 -12.33
N THR A 10 17.70 13.07 -13.22
CA THR A 10 18.13 14.06 -14.21
C THR A 10 17.53 13.87 -15.60
N GLN A 11 16.74 12.82 -15.80
CA GLN A 11 16.03 12.53 -17.05
C GLN A 11 14.67 11.90 -16.81
N SER A 12 13.82 11.88 -17.83
CA SER A 12 12.55 11.15 -17.77
C SER A 12 12.78 9.66 -17.56
N ILE A 13 11.80 9.01 -16.96
CA ILE A 13 11.78 7.56 -16.71
C ILE A 13 10.79 6.93 -17.68
N GLU A 14 11.21 5.92 -18.41
CA GLU A 14 10.34 5.17 -19.31
C GLU A 14 9.64 4.01 -18.59
N ASP A 15 8.48 3.60 -19.11
CA ASP A 15 7.79 2.41 -18.63
C ASP A 15 8.70 1.17 -18.78
N LYS A 16 8.67 0.31 -17.75
CA LYS A 16 9.52 -0.90 -17.66
C LYS A 16 11.03 -0.66 -17.59
N GLN A 17 11.49 0.57 -17.59
CA GLN A 17 12.87 0.90 -17.28
C GLN A 17 13.22 0.43 -15.85
N ASN A 18 14.45 0.00 -15.59
CA ASN A 18 14.88 -0.43 -14.27
C ASN A 18 16.09 0.34 -13.72
N TYR A 19 16.36 1.51 -14.27
CA TYR A 19 17.44 2.38 -13.84
C TYR A 19 17.04 3.86 -13.88
N VAL A 20 17.81 4.69 -13.21
CA VAL A 20 17.73 6.16 -13.31
C VAL A 20 19.12 6.78 -13.23
N ILE A 21 19.27 7.99 -13.76
CA ILE A 21 20.46 8.82 -13.57
C ILE A 21 20.13 9.87 -12.50
N VAL A 22 21.01 10.04 -11.53
CA VAL A 22 20.80 10.94 -10.38
C VAL A 22 21.91 11.98 -10.27
N SER A 23 21.60 13.13 -9.68
CA SER A 23 22.53 14.23 -9.52
C SER A 23 23.60 14.04 -8.43
N GLN A 24 23.39 13.10 -7.50
CA GLN A 24 24.29 12.86 -6.34
C GLN A 24 24.33 11.35 -6.02
N PRO A 25 25.01 10.55 -6.84
CA PRO A 25 25.05 9.09 -6.69
C PRO A 25 25.78 8.63 -5.42
N GLU A 26 26.70 9.41 -4.88
CA GLU A 26 27.57 9.09 -3.74
C GLU A 26 26.83 8.87 -2.42
N VAL A 27 25.58 9.32 -2.32
CA VAL A 27 24.75 9.13 -1.13
C VAL A 27 24.02 7.79 -1.11
N PHE A 28 24.07 7.04 -2.21
CA PHE A 28 23.38 5.77 -2.34
C PHE A 28 24.36 4.59 -2.17
N SER A 29 23.81 3.47 -1.73
CA SER A 29 24.54 2.18 -1.68
C SER A 29 23.68 1.05 -2.25
N ILE A 30 24.32 -0.02 -2.66
CA ILE A 30 23.64 -1.26 -3.06
C ILE A 30 22.80 -1.78 -1.88
N GLU A 31 21.66 -2.38 -2.16
CA GLU A 31 20.65 -2.89 -1.21
C GLU A 31 19.88 -1.78 -0.46
N LEU A 32 20.18 -0.50 -0.69
CA LEU A 32 19.41 0.59 -0.11
C LEU A 32 18.00 0.63 -0.72
N TRP A 33 17.03 0.90 0.12
CA TRP A 33 15.64 1.15 -0.30
C TRP A 33 15.42 2.64 -0.53
N VAL A 34 14.67 2.96 -1.56
CA VAL A 34 14.31 4.32 -1.93
C VAL A 34 12.85 4.39 -2.32
N THR A 35 12.27 5.57 -2.14
CA THR A 35 10.93 5.89 -2.67
C THR A 35 11.08 6.90 -3.80
N LEU A 36 10.58 6.57 -4.99
CA LEU A 36 10.37 7.53 -6.05
C LEU A 36 9.25 8.49 -5.62
N ILE A 37 9.51 9.78 -5.72
CA ILE A 37 8.53 10.84 -5.47
C ILE A 37 8.43 11.68 -6.73
N VAL A 38 7.22 11.97 -7.15
CA VAL A 38 6.90 12.82 -8.30
C VAL A 38 5.85 13.86 -7.90
N ASN A 39 5.76 14.93 -8.64
CA ASN A 39 4.62 15.83 -8.56
C ASN A 39 3.46 15.21 -9.34
N ASP A 40 2.42 14.84 -8.63
CA ASP A 40 1.29 14.07 -9.13
C ASP A 40 -0.07 14.73 -8.84
N SER A 41 -0.08 16.01 -8.59
CA SER A 41 -1.30 16.76 -8.22
C SER A 41 -2.43 16.62 -9.24
N THR A 42 -2.10 16.38 -10.51
CA THR A 42 -3.08 16.16 -11.58
C THR A 42 -3.70 14.76 -11.58
N LEU A 43 -3.14 13.82 -10.82
CA LEU A 43 -3.60 12.44 -10.70
C LEU A 43 -4.34 12.17 -9.40
N MET A 44 -4.29 13.10 -8.46
CA MET A 44 -4.82 12.95 -7.12
C MET A 44 -6.05 13.85 -6.92
N GLU A 45 -7.07 13.29 -6.26
CA GLU A 45 -8.30 14.02 -5.95
C GLU A 45 -8.18 14.84 -4.65
N SER A 46 -7.28 14.42 -3.75
CA SER A 46 -7.16 14.98 -2.41
C SER A 46 -5.73 15.39 -2.09
N ASP A 47 -5.55 16.53 -1.46
CA ASP A 47 -4.26 17.12 -1.11
C ASP A 47 -3.38 16.21 -0.25
N TRP A 48 -3.99 15.45 0.67
CA TRP A 48 -3.28 14.52 1.54
C TRP A 48 -2.64 13.35 0.79
N ALA A 49 -3.12 13.05 -0.45
CA ALA A 49 -2.60 12.01 -1.31
C ALA A 49 -1.47 12.50 -2.24
N TYR A 50 -1.19 13.80 -2.30
CA TYR A 50 -0.15 14.33 -3.20
C TYR A 50 1.23 13.74 -2.93
N LYS A 51 1.98 13.49 -4.00
CA LYS A 51 3.33 12.90 -4.01
C LYS A 51 3.34 11.44 -3.52
N LYS A 52 2.26 10.68 -3.76
CA LYS A 52 2.13 9.28 -3.36
C LYS A 52 2.07 8.30 -4.53
N SER A 53 1.99 8.77 -5.78
CA SER A 53 1.92 7.89 -6.97
C SER A 53 3.27 7.36 -7.46
N GLY A 54 4.32 7.48 -6.66
CA GLY A 54 5.63 6.93 -6.98
C GLY A 54 5.73 5.41 -6.78
N GLN A 55 6.95 4.94 -6.53
CA GLN A 55 7.24 3.51 -6.34
C GLN A 55 8.33 3.31 -5.29
N ILE A 56 8.24 2.25 -4.48
CA ILE A 56 9.30 1.84 -3.56
C ILE A 56 10.19 0.85 -4.30
N LEU A 57 11.50 1.08 -4.27
CA LEU A 57 12.49 0.35 -5.06
C LEU A 57 13.72 0.02 -4.22
N GLN A 58 14.37 -1.10 -4.55
CA GLN A 58 15.64 -1.48 -3.93
C GLN A 58 16.76 -1.38 -4.96
N ILE A 59 17.86 -0.72 -4.61
CA ILE A 59 19.03 -0.55 -5.47
C ILE A 59 19.76 -1.88 -5.60
N LYS A 60 19.95 -2.33 -6.84
CA LYS A 60 20.65 -3.57 -7.18
C LYS A 60 22.11 -3.35 -7.56
N LYS A 61 22.41 -2.24 -8.25
CA LYS A 61 23.73 -1.91 -8.79
C LYS A 61 23.86 -0.39 -8.94
N ILE A 62 25.06 0.11 -8.80
CA ILE A 62 25.44 1.51 -9.07
C ILE A 62 26.58 1.51 -10.07
N SER A 63 26.50 2.37 -11.09
CA SER A 63 27.56 2.54 -12.12
C SER A 63 27.63 4.01 -12.53
N GLY A 64 28.65 4.72 -12.02
CA GLY A 64 28.73 6.18 -12.20
C GLY A 64 27.55 6.86 -11.50
N ASP A 65 26.82 7.68 -12.25
CA ASP A 65 25.60 8.36 -11.81
C ASP A 65 24.31 7.55 -11.98
N THR A 66 24.42 6.33 -12.48
CA THR A 66 23.29 5.45 -12.80
C THR A 66 23.00 4.44 -11.68
N LEU A 67 21.76 4.48 -11.17
CA LEU A 67 21.25 3.53 -10.19
C LEU A 67 20.37 2.51 -10.89
N TYR A 68 20.64 1.23 -10.73
CA TYR A 68 19.82 0.11 -11.23
C TYR A 68 19.04 -0.50 -10.08
N PHE A 69 17.78 -0.84 -10.33
CA PHE A 69 16.86 -1.39 -9.32
C PHE A 69 16.59 -2.89 -9.53
N LYS A 70 16.10 -3.55 -8.49
CA LYS A 70 15.65 -4.95 -8.57
C LYS A 70 14.35 -5.07 -9.36
N SER A 71 13.46 -4.08 -9.25
CA SER A 71 12.18 -4.02 -9.97
C SER A 71 12.23 -2.92 -11.02
N SER A 72 11.44 -3.08 -12.08
CA SER A 72 11.24 -2.05 -13.11
C SER A 72 10.20 -1.02 -12.68
N PHE A 73 10.27 0.17 -13.24
CA PHE A 73 9.21 1.17 -13.09
C PHE A 73 7.93 0.68 -13.78
N ARG A 74 6.79 0.88 -13.13
CA ARG A 74 5.48 0.42 -13.60
C ARG A 74 4.75 1.44 -14.46
N ARG A 75 5.34 2.61 -14.63
CA ARG A 75 4.87 3.65 -15.55
C ARG A 75 5.97 4.64 -15.85
N ALA A 76 5.81 5.36 -16.95
CA ALA A 76 6.69 6.48 -17.30
C ALA A 76 6.47 7.70 -16.37
N HIS A 77 7.55 8.49 -16.17
CA HIS A 77 7.50 9.74 -15.45
C HIS A 77 8.30 10.80 -16.21
N SER A 78 7.65 11.88 -16.61
CA SER A 78 8.33 13.02 -17.23
C SER A 78 9.26 13.70 -16.22
N ILE A 79 10.40 14.19 -16.72
CA ILE A 79 11.31 15.02 -15.92
C ILE A 79 10.62 16.27 -15.36
N GLU A 80 9.61 16.79 -16.05
CA GLU A 80 8.82 17.94 -15.63
C GLU A 80 8.00 17.68 -14.35
N SER A 81 7.71 16.41 -14.06
CA SER A 81 7.06 16.01 -12.82
C SER A 81 8.00 16.08 -11.60
N GLY A 82 9.24 16.51 -11.79
CA GLY A 82 10.25 16.61 -10.74
C GLY A 82 10.52 15.28 -10.04
N PRO A 83 10.88 14.21 -10.77
CA PRO A 83 11.14 12.91 -10.18
C PRO A 83 12.39 12.96 -9.31
N ARG A 84 12.29 12.40 -8.12
CA ARG A 84 13.39 12.34 -7.16
C ARG A 84 13.30 11.10 -6.29
N LEU A 85 14.43 10.64 -5.83
CA LEU A 85 14.53 9.51 -4.90
C LEU A 85 14.70 10.01 -3.47
N ARG A 86 13.90 9.46 -2.58
CA ARG A 86 14.05 9.62 -1.12
C ARG A 86 14.58 8.33 -0.52
N ILE A 87 15.69 8.44 0.22
CA ILE A 87 16.23 7.31 0.96
C ILE A 87 15.21 6.87 2.01
N MET A 88 14.96 5.56 2.05
CA MET A 88 14.11 4.92 3.03
C MET A 88 14.94 3.97 3.89
N ASN A 89 14.74 4.04 5.20
CA ASN A 89 15.33 3.09 6.15
C ASN A 89 14.20 2.21 6.73
N PRO A 90 13.80 1.14 6.04
CA PRO A 90 12.66 0.33 6.42
C PRO A 90 12.97 -0.63 7.55
N ARG A 91 11.93 -1.02 8.30
CA ARG A 91 11.94 -2.25 9.10
C ARG A 91 11.88 -3.44 8.15
N LYS A 92 12.65 -4.49 8.44
CA LYS A 92 12.80 -5.66 7.57
C LYS A 92 12.58 -6.95 8.35
N TYR A 93 12.01 -7.93 7.68
CA TYR A 93 11.88 -9.30 8.18
C TYR A 93 11.14 -9.37 9.52
N VAL A 94 10.05 -8.61 9.65
CA VAL A 94 9.15 -8.63 10.80
C VAL A 94 7.94 -9.48 10.46
N GLY A 95 7.67 -10.51 11.25
CA GLY A 95 6.51 -11.40 11.09
C GLY A 95 5.55 -11.31 12.26
N ILE A 96 4.26 -11.45 11.98
CA ILE A 96 3.19 -11.69 12.95
C ILE A 96 2.51 -12.98 12.51
N GLU A 97 2.54 -13.99 13.35
CA GLU A 97 2.08 -15.34 12.98
C GLU A 97 1.23 -15.99 14.06
N ASN A 98 0.18 -16.71 13.63
CA ASN A 98 -0.60 -17.62 14.45
C ASN A 98 -1.10 -16.98 15.77
N LEU A 99 -1.69 -15.78 15.67
CA LEU A 99 -2.24 -15.04 16.78
C LEU A 99 -3.74 -14.82 16.60
N TYR A 100 -4.45 -14.74 17.72
CA TYR A 100 -5.76 -14.11 17.83
C TYR A 100 -5.61 -12.71 18.39
N ILE A 101 -6.20 -11.72 17.71
CA ILE A 101 -6.19 -10.31 18.10
C ILE A 101 -7.63 -9.84 18.18
N GLU A 102 -8.06 -9.37 19.33
CA GLU A 102 -9.35 -8.72 19.49
C GLU A 102 -9.18 -7.26 19.88
N ARG A 103 -9.88 -6.38 19.18
CA ARG A 103 -10.01 -5.00 19.59
C ARG A 103 -11.20 -4.87 20.54
N VAL A 104 -10.94 -4.63 21.81
CA VAL A 104 -11.98 -4.56 22.83
C VAL A 104 -12.64 -3.18 22.94
N ASP A 105 -11.97 -2.12 22.49
CA ASP A 105 -12.42 -0.74 22.60
C ASP A 105 -12.95 -0.17 21.27
N ALA A 106 -14.13 0.40 21.31
CA ALA A 106 -14.67 1.22 20.23
C ALA A 106 -14.22 2.67 20.42
N VAL A 107 -13.51 3.21 19.44
CA VAL A 107 -13.06 4.61 19.44
C VAL A 107 -13.40 5.29 18.11
N ASP A 108 -13.57 6.61 18.11
CA ASP A 108 -13.86 7.38 16.90
C ASP A 108 -12.63 7.55 16.00
N ALA A 109 -11.44 7.37 16.52
CA ALA A 109 -10.20 7.48 15.76
C ALA A 109 -10.04 6.30 14.78
N GLN A 110 -9.48 6.58 13.60
CA GLN A 110 -9.12 5.56 12.62
C GLN A 110 -7.90 4.75 13.09
N THR A 111 -8.12 3.81 13.99
CA THR A 111 -7.05 2.96 14.55
C THR A 111 -7.07 1.57 13.94
N THR A 112 -5.91 1.06 13.57
CA THR A 112 -5.69 -0.24 12.94
C THR A 112 -5.17 -1.24 13.98
N ASN A 113 -5.58 -2.51 13.88
CA ASN A 113 -5.12 -3.56 14.79
C ASN A 113 -3.65 -3.93 14.54
N ILE A 114 -3.26 -4.09 13.27
CA ILE A 114 -1.88 -4.40 12.86
C ILE A 114 -1.42 -3.33 11.88
N TYR A 115 -0.44 -2.54 12.25
CA TYR A 115 0.03 -1.40 11.45
C TYR A 115 1.50 -1.53 11.09
N PHE A 116 1.78 -1.71 9.79
CA PHE A 116 3.12 -1.67 9.24
C PHE A 116 3.34 -0.37 8.48
N SER A 117 4.32 0.42 8.92
CA SER A 117 4.73 1.64 8.24
C SER A 117 6.21 1.59 7.91
N ARG A 118 6.54 1.82 6.65
CA ARG A 118 7.92 1.73 6.14
C ARG A 118 8.56 0.37 6.48
N ALA A 119 7.84 -0.70 6.19
CA ALA A 119 8.33 -2.07 6.34
C ALA A 119 8.57 -2.70 4.96
N VAL A 120 9.53 -3.61 4.88
CA VAL A 120 9.79 -4.40 3.69
C VAL A 120 10.10 -5.84 4.05
N ASN A 121 9.78 -6.78 3.13
CA ASN A 121 10.06 -8.21 3.31
C ASN A 121 9.50 -8.74 4.65
N SER A 122 8.27 -8.36 4.98
CA SER A 122 7.64 -8.64 6.27
C SER A 122 6.25 -9.24 6.05
N TRP A 123 5.63 -9.84 7.08
CA TRP A 123 4.42 -10.63 6.85
C TRP A 123 3.45 -10.70 8.02
N ILE A 124 2.22 -11.06 7.68
CA ILE A 124 1.14 -11.46 8.59
C ILE A 124 0.63 -12.82 8.07
N ILE A 125 0.74 -13.87 8.86
CA ILE A 125 0.35 -15.23 8.44
C ILE A 125 -0.46 -15.94 9.53
N GLY A 126 -1.62 -16.50 9.16
CA GLY A 126 -2.43 -17.31 10.07
C GLY A 126 -2.97 -16.54 11.27
N VAL A 127 -3.27 -15.25 11.09
CA VAL A 127 -3.78 -14.38 12.15
C VAL A 127 -5.29 -14.30 12.07
N GLU A 128 -5.97 -14.51 13.18
CA GLU A 128 -7.37 -14.11 13.33
C GLU A 128 -7.44 -12.72 13.96
N SER A 129 -8.15 -11.79 13.32
CA SER A 129 -8.36 -10.44 13.87
C SER A 129 -9.85 -10.14 13.95
N TYR A 130 -10.33 -9.95 15.17
CA TYR A 130 -11.73 -9.69 15.51
C TYR A 130 -11.94 -8.25 15.93
N LYS A 131 -12.90 -7.61 15.31
CA LYS A 131 -13.25 -6.20 15.45
C LYS A 131 -12.09 -5.26 15.18
N THR A 132 -12.37 -4.17 14.56
CA THR A 132 -11.44 -3.07 14.33
C THR A 132 -12.19 -1.75 14.39
N ASN A 133 -11.49 -0.63 14.46
CA ASN A 133 -12.11 0.69 14.27
C ASN A 133 -11.93 1.18 12.84
N TYR A 134 -10.75 1.05 12.24
CA TYR A 134 -10.45 1.45 10.87
C TYR A 134 -10.22 0.23 9.98
N ALA A 135 -9.13 -0.48 10.19
CA ALA A 135 -8.73 -1.65 9.43
C ALA A 135 -8.14 -2.73 10.35
N HIS A 136 -8.26 -4.00 9.96
CA HIS A 136 -7.57 -5.08 10.66
C HIS A 136 -6.06 -5.02 10.45
N ALA A 137 -5.64 -4.71 9.22
CA ALA A 137 -4.24 -4.50 8.89
C ALA A 137 -4.06 -3.30 7.95
N SER A 138 -2.90 -2.64 8.02
CA SER A 138 -2.52 -1.59 7.07
C SER A 138 -1.05 -1.70 6.71
N PHE A 139 -0.74 -1.64 5.41
CA PHE A 139 0.60 -1.53 4.85
C PHE A 139 0.77 -0.13 4.25
N ILE A 140 1.58 0.69 4.90
CA ILE A 140 1.75 2.12 4.58
C ILE A 140 3.22 2.38 4.21
N TYR A 141 3.51 2.95 3.03
CA TYR A 141 4.89 3.12 2.55
C TYR A 141 5.71 1.83 2.67
N SER A 142 5.11 0.68 2.39
CA SER A 142 5.71 -0.63 2.61
C SER A 142 5.81 -1.42 1.31
N SER A 143 6.75 -2.35 1.21
CA SER A 143 6.96 -3.12 -0.02
C SER A 143 7.35 -4.55 0.28
N ASN A 144 7.01 -5.48 -0.63
CA ASN A 144 7.24 -6.93 -0.45
C ASN A 144 6.65 -7.44 0.87
N MET A 145 5.42 -7.03 1.16
CA MET A 145 4.67 -7.50 2.33
C MET A 145 3.78 -8.67 1.94
N THR A 146 3.58 -9.60 2.84
CA THR A 146 2.65 -10.73 2.66
C THR A 146 1.59 -10.72 3.75
N LEU A 147 0.32 -10.80 3.35
CA LEU A 147 -0.81 -11.18 4.21
C LEU A 147 -1.37 -12.49 3.67
N LYS A 148 -1.31 -13.58 4.46
CA LYS A 148 -1.69 -14.90 3.99
C LYS A 148 -2.37 -15.75 5.04
N GLY A 149 -3.41 -16.50 4.62
CA GLY A 149 -4.06 -17.54 5.45
C GLY A 149 -4.67 -16.99 6.73
N SER A 150 -5.10 -15.73 6.72
CA SER A 150 -5.62 -15.02 7.90
C SER A 150 -7.14 -14.87 7.82
N TYR A 151 -7.77 -14.66 8.98
CA TYR A 151 -9.21 -14.44 9.10
C TYR A 151 -9.48 -13.09 9.77
N PHE A 152 -10.01 -12.14 9.01
CA PHE A 152 -10.32 -10.79 9.47
C PHE A 152 -11.84 -10.57 9.44
N HIS A 153 -12.42 -10.19 10.57
CA HIS A 153 -13.86 -10.11 10.64
C HIS A 153 -14.40 -9.12 11.67
N HIS A 154 -15.55 -8.54 11.34
CA HIS A 154 -16.30 -7.57 12.11
C HIS A 154 -15.56 -6.26 12.37
N SER A 155 -16.30 -5.23 12.68
CA SER A 155 -15.78 -3.91 13.08
C SER A 155 -16.68 -3.31 14.15
N HIS A 156 -16.18 -2.38 14.93
CA HIS A 156 -17.00 -1.58 15.84
C HIS A 156 -17.86 -0.56 15.10
N SER A 157 -17.43 -0.14 13.89
CA SER A 157 -18.15 0.79 13.04
C SER A 157 -17.82 0.51 11.57
N TYR A 158 -18.76 0.80 10.68
CA TYR A 158 -18.65 0.50 9.25
C TYR A 158 -18.84 1.73 8.35
N GLY A 159 -19.06 2.89 8.92
CA GLY A 159 -19.38 4.10 8.19
C GLY A 159 -18.47 5.27 8.52
N ASP A 160 -18.93 6.43 8.19
CA ASP A 160 -18.39 7.77 8.39
C ASP A 160 -16.85 7.88 8.56
N GLY A 161 -16.19 8.39 7.52
CA GLY A 161 -14.75 8.68 7.59
C GLY A 161 -13.83 7.48 7.39
N GLY A 162 -14.32 6.39 6.81
CA GLY A 162 -13.51 5.21 6.49
C GLY A 162 -13.29 4.28 7.68
N ARG A 163 -14.10 3.22 7.76
CA ARG A 163 -14.06 2.23 8.86
C ARG A 163 -14.55 0.88 8.35
N GLY A 164 -14.19 -0.18 9.08
CA GLY A 164 -14.63 -1.53 8.81
C GLY A 164 -13.89 -2.19 7.64
N TYR A 165 -12.58 -1.95 7.52
CA TYR A 165 -11.74 -2.51 6.46
C TYR A 165 -10.97 -3.74 6.92
N GLY A 166 -10.75 -4.68 6.00
CA GLY A 166 -9.87 -5.82 6.22
C GLY A 166 -8.41 -5.39 6.14
N ILE A 167 -7.88 -5.23 4.94
CA ILE A 167 -6.51 -4.74 4.70
C ILE A 167 -6.53 -3.47 3.87
N VAL A 168 -5.70 -2.49 4.25
CA VAL A 168 -5.47 -1.26 3.50
C VAL A 168 -4.02 -1.21 3.01
N LEU A 169 -3.84 -1.03 1.71
CA LEU A 169 -2.55 -0.77 1.08
C LEU A 169 -2.57 0.64 0.51
N GLU A 170 -1.72 1.53 1.04
CA GLU A 170 -1.73 2.94 0.65
C GLU A 170 -0.34 3.60 0.71
N PHE A 171 -0.28 4.83 0.23
CA PHE A 171 0.93 5.66 0.24
C PHE A 171 2.12 4.98 -0.44
N THR A 172 1.96 4.70 -1.73
CA THR A 172 3.02 4.11 -2.55
C THR A 172 3.35 2.65 -2.16
N SER A 173 2.57 2.01 -1.28
CA SER A 173 2.81 0.60 -0.92
C SER A 173 2.70 -0.29 -2.15
N GLY A 174 3.66 -1.20 -2.33
CA GLY A 174 3.74 -1.98 -3.56
C GLY A 174 4.45 -3.32 -3.40
N GLU A 175 4.31 -4.16 -4.43
CA GLU A 175 4.89 -5.53 -4.45
C GLU A 175 4.41 -6.40 -3.28
N CYS A 176 3.22 -6.11 -2.77
CA CYS A 176 2.62 -6.85 -1.66
C CYS A 176 1.73 -7.99 -2.20
N LEU A 177 1.68 -9.07 -1.45
CA LEU A 177 0.82 -10.23 -1.69
C LEU A 177 -0.25 -10.32 -0.60
N VAL A 178 -1.53 -10.34 -1.02
CA VAL A 178 -2.68 -10.61 -0.15
C VAL A 178 -3.35 -11.87 -0.68
N GLU A 179 -3.11 -13.02 -0.06
CA GLU A 179 -3.46 -14.32 -0.61
C GLU A 179 -4.10 -15.27 0.40
N ASN A 180 -5.12 -16.01 -0.05
CA ASN A 180 -5.77 -17.07 0.74
C ASN A 180 -6.29 -16.58 2.11
N ASN A 181 -6.83 -15.38 2.20
CA ASN A 181 -7.44 -14.87 3.42
C ASN A 181 -8.95 -15.00 3.37
N MET A 182 -9.56 -15.06 4.55
CA MET A 182 -10.99 -14.96 4.72
C MET A 182 -11.35 -13.62 5.36
N PHE A 183 -12.33 -12.94 4.76
CA PHE A 183 -12.89 -11.70 5.25
C PHE A 183 -14.39 -11.90 5.50
N ASN A 184 -14.90 -11.42 6.62
CA ASN A 184 -16.31 -11.61 6.97
C ASN A 184 -16.87 -10.41 7.70
N ASN A 185 -18.02 -9.95 7.24
CA ASN A 185 -18.72 -8.81 7.82
C ASN A 185 -17.85 -7.56 7.90
N LEU A 186 -17.30 -7.15 6.75
CA LEU A 186 -16.49 -5.95 6.58
C LEU A 186 -17.12 -5.04 5.53
N ARG A 187 -16.84 -3.74 5.61
CA ARG A 187 -17.27 -2.78 4.59
C ARG A 187 -16.47 -2.93 3.30
N HIS A 188 -15.15 -3.05 3.42
CA HIS A 188 -14.24 -3.40 2.33
C HIS A 188 -13.22 -4.41 2.85
N SER A 189 -13.13 -5.54 2.21
CA SER A 189 -12.16 -6.58 2.58
C SER A 189 -10.74 -6.19 2.20
N VAL A 190 -10.56 -5.58 1.02
CA VAL A 190 -9.27 -5.06 0.56
C VAL A 190 -9.45 -3.66 -0.02
N LEU A 191 -8.67 -2.71 0.47
CA LEU A 191 -8.65 -1.33 0.01
C LEU A 191 -7.28 -0.97 -0.55
N LEU A 192 -7.24 -0.56 -1.82
CA LEU A 192 -6.07 -0.06 -2.52
C LEU A 192 -6.24 1.43 -2.80
N GLN A 193 -5.32 2.28 -2.32
CA GLN A 193 -5.41 3.73 -2.58
C GLN A 193 -4.05 4.44 -2.53
N CYS A 194 -4.05 5.72 -2.85
CA CYS A 194 -2.91 6.62 -2.72
C CYS A 194 -1.63 6.09 -3.36
N GLY A 195 -1.73 5.74 -4.64
CA GLY A 195 -0.58 5.29 -5.41
C GLY A 195 -0.10 3.89 -5.05
N SER A 196 -0.91 3.06 -4.36
CA SER A 196 -0.53 1.66 -4.14
C SER A 196 -0.40 0.93 -5.48
N ASN A 197 0.68 0.15 -5.68
CA ASN A 197 1.00 -0.34 -7.00
C ASN A 197 1.74 -1.68 -7.03
N GLY A 198 1.49 -2.47 -8.09
CA GLY A 198 2.16 -3.75 -8.30
C GLY A 198 1.84 -4.80 -7.25
N ASN A 199 0.71 -4.68 -6.56
CA ASN A 199 0.25 -5.64 -5.57
C ASN A 199 -0.50 -6.79 -6.24
N VAL A 200 -0.48 -7.94 -5.62
CA VAL A 200 -1.26 -9.13 -6.01
C VAL A 200 -2.29 -9.43 -4.93
N ILE A 201 -3.55 -9.42 -5.32
CA ILE A 201 -4.70 -9.73 -4.45
C ILE A 201 -5.35 -10.99 -5.01
N SER A 202 -5.06 -12.16 -4.43
CA SER A 202 -5.42 -13.42 -5.05
C SER A 202 -6.01 -14.44 -4.08
N TYR A 203 -6.98 -15.20 -4.59
CA TYR A 203 -7.59 -16.35 -3.91
C TYR A 203 -8.13 -16.04 -2.51
N ASN A 204 -8.57 -14.81 -2.25
CA ASN A 204 -9.23 -14.45 -1.01
C ASN A 204 -10.72 -14.76 -1.10
N HIS A 205 -11.32 -15.00 0.05
CA HIS A 205 -12.76 -15.25 0.18
C HIS A 205 -13.40 -14.20 1.08
N SER A 206 -14.37 -13.45 0.55
CA SER A 206 -15.14 -12.42 1.27
C SER A 206 -16.60 -12.79 1.34
N ILE A 207 -17.15 -12.79 2.56
CA ILE A 207 -18.54 -13.14 2.85
C ILE A 207 -19.21 -12.11 3.76
N ASN A 208 -20.53 -12.04 3.69
CA ASN A 208 -21.37 -11.17 4.51
C ASN A 208 -20.89 -9.71 4.53
N PRO A 209 -20.71 -9.05 3.37
CA PRO A 209 -20.26 -7.67 3.34
C PRO A 209 -21.26 -6.79 4.11
N TYR A 210 -20.72 -5.83 4.87
CA TYR A 210 -21.56 -4.92 5.63
C TYR A 210 -21.97 -3.72 4.80
N TRP A 211 -23.28 -3.47 4.74
CA TRP A 211 -23.90 -2.26 4.19
C TRP A 211 -24.23 -1.30 5.30
N THR A 212 -23.89 -0.04 5.14
CA THR A 212 -24.45 1.01 5.96
C THR A 212 -25.36 1.89 5.12
N GLU A 213 -26.61 2.03 5.54
CA GLU A 213 -27.56 2.98 4.96
C GLU A 213 -27.31 4.42 5.40
N VAL A 214 -26.39 4.63 6.32
CA VAL A 214 -26.10 5.93 6.95
C VAL A 214 -25.35 6.87 6.00
N ILE A 215 -24.63 6.33 5.02
CA ILE A 215 -23.96 7.13 4.00
C ILE A 215 -24.82 7.08 2.74
N PHE A 216 -25.24 8.22 2.22
CA PHE A 216 -25.88 8.36 0.91
C PHE A 216 -24.91 8.03 -0.22
N LEU A 217 -24.37 6.84 -0.19
CA LEU A 217 -23.56 6.30 -1.28
C LEU A 217 -24.48 5.52 -2.22
N PRO A 218 -24.19 5.52 -3.52
CA PRO A 218 -24.88 4.62 -4.43
C PRO A 218 -24.83 3.20 -3.89
N SER A 219 -25.91 2.46 -4.06
CA SER A 219 -26.07 1.09 -3.51
C SER A 219 -24.96 0.09 -3.91
N ASN A 220 -24.16 0.41 -4.91
CA ASN A 220 -23.06 -0.39 -5.44
C ASN A 220 -21.65 0.05 -4.98
N SER A 221 -21.53 0.95 -4.02
CA SER A 221 -20.24 1.51 -3.60
C SER A 221 -19.56 0.77 -2.44
N ALA A 222 -20.13 -0.32 -1.96
CA ALA A 222 -19.57 -1.17 -0.90
C ALA A 222 -18.92 -2.44 -1.48
N GLY A 223 -18.03 -2.29 -2.44
CA GLY A 223 -17.30 -3.45 -2.98
C GLY A 223 -16.37 -4.09 -1.95
N ASP A 224 -16.21 -5.41 -2.02
CA ASP A 224 -15.27 -6.14 -1.18
C ASP A 224 -13.83 -5.77 -1.48
N ILE A 225 -13.46 -5.65 -2.76
CA ILE A 225 -12.14 -5.19 -3.20
C ILE A 225 -12.31 -3.85 -3.90
N VAL A 226 -11.72 -2.80 -3.34
CA VAL A 226 -11.96 -1.43 -3.78
C VAL A 226 -10.66 -0.74 -4.19
N LEU A 227 -10.67 -0.18 -5.39
CA LEU A 227 -9.71 0.81 -5.84
C LEU A 227 -10.23 2.19 -5.42
N HIS A 228 -9.80 2.65 -4.25
CA HIS A 228 -10.36 3.83 -3.60
C HIS A 228 -9.60 5.09 -3.99
N GLY A 229 -9.87 5.67 -5.16
CA GLY A 229 -9.34 6.94 -5.59
C GLY A 229 -7.82 7.14 -5.45
N ASN A 230 -7.34 8.32 -5.79
CA ASN A 230 -5.95 8.70 -5.60
C ASN A 230 -4.92 7.74 -6.24
N TYR A 231 -5.27 7.24 -7.42
CA TYR A 231 -4.38 6.60 -8.37
C TYR A 231 -3.71 5.28 -7.92
N PRO A 232 -4.43 4.23 -7.44
CA PRO A 232 -3.85 2.90 -7.40
C PRO A 232 -3.63 2.37 -8.83
N TYR A 233 -2.48 1.73 -9.12
CA TYR A 233 -2.16 1.31 -10.49
C TYR A 233 -1.35 0.02 -10.54
N SER A 234 -1.42 -0.69 -11.69
CA SER A 234 -0.66 -1.92 -11.96
C SER A 234 -0.84 -3.02 -10.90
N ASN A 235 -2.00 -3.08 -10.24
CA ASN A 235 -2.33 -4.14 -9.31
C ASN A 235 -3.00 -5.30 -10.04
N LEU A 236 -2.72 -6.54 -9.64
CA LEU A 236 -3.36 -7.76 -10.13
C LEU A 236 -4.40 -8.22 -9.11
N ILE A 237 -5.62 -8.44 -9.58
CA ILE A 237 -6.72 -8.99 -8.79
C ILE A 237 -7.21 -10.23 -9.51
N GLU A 238 -7.03 -11.41 -8.90
CA GLU A 238 -7.38 -12.67 -9.55
C GLU A 238 -7.86 -13.75 -8.58
N GLY A 239 -8.75 -14.61 -9.03
CA GLY A 239 -9.18 -15.82 -8.31
C GLY A 239 -9.88 -15.57 -6.97
N ASN A 240 -10.30 -14.34 -6.66
CA ASN A 240 -11.01 -14.04 -5.43
C ASN A 240 -12.49 -14.43 -5.54
N SER A 241 -13.07 -14.85 -4.42
CA SER A 241 -14.50 -15.13 -4.28
C SER A 241 -15.13 -14.06 -3.38
N ASN A 242 -15.90 -13.19 -3.98
CA ASN A 242 -16.54 -12.06 -3.31
C ASN A 242 -18.06 -12.13 -3.43
N GLN A 243 -18.77 -11.54 -2.48
CA GLN A 243 -20.24 -11.43 -2.55
C GLN A 243 -20.70 -10.10 -3.17
N HIS A 244 -19.82 -9.09 -3.28
CA HIS A 244 -20.04 -7.81 -3.94
C HIS A 244 -18.82 -7.33 -4.72
#